data_ccf8ca0bb8eec188f59036f6713ab1d9
#
_entry.id   ccf8ca0bb8eec188f59036f6713ab1d9
#
_cell.length_a   1.000
_cell.length_b   1.000
_cell.length_c   1.000
_cell.angle_alpha   90.00
_cell.angle_beta   90.00
_cell.angle_gamma   90.00
#
_symmetry.space_group_name_H-M   'P 1'
#
loop_
_entity.id
_entity.type
_entity.pdbx_description
1 polymer ?
#
loop_
_entity_poly.entity_id
_entity_poly.type
_entity_poly.pdbx_seq_one_letter_code
_entity_poly.pdbx_strand_id
1 'polypeptide(L)'
;ATTRRMADEALLRRLKPKAVVINSSRGEVVDGDALLRSGRPYVLDVWEHEPDIDRRLLAGAILATPHIAGYSAQGKANATAMAVGAVARRFALPLEGWYPAVAPSHPRPIGWDELAATIGARYDIAAESDTLKRHPERFEALRNGYSYREEYF
;
A
#
# COMPACT_ATOMS: atom_id res chain seq x y z
N ALA A 1 -10.71 -11.16 -14.70
CA ALA A 1 -10.89 -9.77 -14.30
C ALA A 1 -10.26 -8.86 -15.34
N THR A 2 -10.87 -7.74 -15.65
CA THR A 2 -10.45 -6.80 -16.71
C THR A 2 -9.17 -6.03 -16.36
N THR A 3 -8.72 -6.07 -15.10
CA THR A 3 -7.54 -5.32 -14.61
C THR A 3 -6.28 -6.18 -14.49
N ARG A 4 -6.38 -7.49 -14.66
CA ARG A 4 -5.20 -8.37 -14.60
C ARG A 4 -4.25 -8.02 -15.74
N ARG A 5 -2.95 -7.79 -15.40
CA ARG A 5 -1.88 -7.37 -16.31
C ARG A 5 -2.26 -6.15 -17.17
N MET A 6 -3.05 -5.24 -16.58
CA MET A 6 -3.39 -3.98 -17.26
C MET A 6 -2.14 -3.12 -17.52
N ALA A 7 -1.16 -3.18 -16.61
CA ALA A 7 0.16 -2.60 -16.83
C ALA A 7 1.08 -3.66 -17.46
N ASP A 8 0.88 -3.89 -18.74
CA ASP A 8 1.62 -4.81 -19.59
C ASP A 8 2.82 -4.12 -20.27
N GLU A 9 3.53 -4.86 -21.10
CA GLU A 9 4.68 -4.36 -21.85
C GLU A 9 4.31 -3.19 -22.77
N ALA A 10 3.13 -3.22 -23.38
CA ALA A 10 2.67 -2.17 -24.29
C ALA A 10 2.43 -0.86 -23.54
N LEU A 11 1.81 -0.92 -22.37
CA LEU A 11 1.63 0.24 -21.50
C LEU A 11 2.99 0.77 -20.99
N LEU A 12 3.85 -0.13 -20.50
CA LEU A 12 5.16 0.26 -19.96
C LEU A 12 6.03 0.96 -20.99
N ARG A 13 6.00 0.53 -22.25
CA ARG A 13 6.73 1.21 -23.35
C ARG A 13 6.26 2.64 -23.64
N ARG A 14 4.99 2.93 -23.36
CA ARG A 14 4.39 4.26 -23.62
C ARG A 14 4.67 5.27 -22.53
N LEU A 15 5.14 4.83 -21.35
CA LEU A 15 5.46 5.73 -20.26
C LEU A 15 6.68 6.59 -20.60
N LYS A 16 6.76 7.79 -20.04
CA LYS A 16 7.93 8.65 -20.14
C LYS A 16 9.18 7.93 -19.65
N PRO A 17 10.38 8.19 -20.21
CA PRO A 17 11.61 7.45 -19.86
C PRO A 17 11.94 7.39 -18.36
N LYS A 18 11.65 8.47 -17.63
CA LYS A 18 11.93 8.59 -16.18
C LYS A 18 10.70 8.28 -15.29
N ALA A 19 9.62 7.74 -15.86
CA ALA A 19 8.45 7.41 -15.06
C ALA A 19 8.77 6.29 -14.08
N VAL A 20 8.40 6.49 -12.82
CA VAL A 20 8.42 5.46 -11.78
C VAL A 20 7.08 4.74 -11.78
N VAL A 21 7.10 3.41 -11.76
CA VAL A 21 5.89 2.59 -11.64
C VAL A 21 5.63 2.33 -10.16
N ILE A 22 4.46 2.71 -9.66
CA ILE A 22 4.06 2.46 -8.27
C ILE A 22 2.81 1.58 -8.28
N ASN A 23 2.86 0.43 -7.59
CA ASN A 23 1.70 -0.44 -7.42
C ASN A 23 1.39 -0.67 -5.94
N SER A 24 0.27 -0.12 -5.48
CA SER A 24 -0.31 -0.32 -4.15
C SER A 24 -1.75 -0.84 -4.21
N SER A 25 -2.13 -1.46 -5.34
CA SER A 25 -3.48 -1.99 -5.55
C SER A 25 -3.55 -3.50 -5.40
N ARG A 26 -3.12 -4.26 -6.42
CA ARG A 26 -2.99 -5.73 -6.41
C ARG A 26 -1.81 -6.14 -7.27
N GLY A 27 -1.10 -7.20 -6.89
CA GLY A 27 0.08 -7.69 -7.60
C GLY A 27 -0.18 -7.98 -9.06
N GLU A 28 -1.28 -8.67 -9.35
CA GLU A 28 -1.64 -9.10 -10.70
C GLU A 28 -2.00 -7.96 -11.67
N VAL A 29 -2.10 -6.72 -11.21
CA VAL A 29 -2.36 -5.56 -12.09
C VAL A 29 -1.17 -5.25 -12.98
N VAL A 30 0.05 -5.51 -12.51
CA VAL A 30 1.29 -5.30 -13.24
C VAL A 30 1.83 -6.64 -13.73
N ASP A 31 2.23 -6.71 -14.99
CA ASP A 31 3.03 -7.84 -15.50
C ASP A 31 4.46 -7.71 -14.96
N GLY A 32 4.81 -8.55 -13.97
CA GLY A 32 6.10 -8.48 -13.29
C GLY A 32 7.29 -8.72 -14.21
N ASP A 33 7.18 -9.67 -15.13
CA ASP A 33 8.25 -9.95 -16.08
C ASP A 33 8.42 -8.79 -17.10
N ALA A 34 7.33 -8.20 -17.54
CA ALA A 34 7.39 -7.00 -18.40
C ALA A 34 8.01 -5.81 -17.65
N LEU A 35 7.67 -5.64 -16.36
CA LEU A 35 8.26 -4.59 -15.52
C LEU A 35 9.78 -4.77 -15.39
N LEU A 36 10.25 -5.98 -15.10
CA LEU A 36 11.69 -6.29 -15.05
C LEU A 36 12.39 -5.99 -16.38
N ARG A 37 11.83 -6.47 -17.50
CA ARG A 37 12.41 -6.21 -18.84
C ARG A 37 12.41 -4.73 -19.20
N SER A 38 11.49 -3.95 -18.68
CA SER A 38 11.40 -2.52 -19.00
C SER A 38 12.56 -1.69 -18.45
N GLY A 39 13.29 -2.20 -17.46
CA GLY A 39 14.37 -1.49 -16.76
C GLY A 39 13.91 -0.21 -16.04
N ARG A 40 12.60 -0.01 -15.86
CA ARG A 40 12.07 1.19 -15.22
C ARG A 40 12.22 1.12 -13.70
N PRO A 41 12.40 2.26 -13.03
CA PRO A 41 12.33 2.31 -11.59
C PRO A 41 10.90 2.00 -11.11
N TYR A 42 10.76 1.23 -10.03
CA TYR A 42 9.46 0.88 -9.48
C TYR A 42 9.44 0.74 -7.96
N VAL A 43 8.24 0.92 -7.41
CA VAL A 43 7.89 0.74 -5.99
C VAL A 43 6.70 -0.20 -5.92
N LEU A 44 6.78 -1.24 -5.10
CA LEU A 44 5.73 -2.24 -4.96
C LEU A 44 5.36 -2.42 -3.49
N ASP A 45 4.06 -2.31 -3.20
CA ASP A 45 3.47 -2.72 -1.93
C ASP A 45 2.75 -4.06 -2.05
N VAL A 46 2.33 -4.41 -3.27
CA VAL A 46 1.56 -5.62 -3.58
C VAL A 46 2.27 -6.48 -4.63
N TRP A 47 2.11 -7.79 -4.52
CA TRP A 47 2.92 -8.76 -5.27
C TRP A 47 2.05 -9.89 -5.84
N GLU A 48 2.40 -10.42 -7.01
CA GLU A 48 1.85 -11.70 -7.44
C GLU A 48 2.32 -12.80 -6.49
N HIS A 49 1.44 -13.76 -6.20
CA HIS A 49 1.72 -14.94 -5.37
C HIS A 49 2.10 -14.66 -3.91
N GLU A 50 1.57 -13.58 -3.31
CA GLU A 50 1.76 -13.37 -1.86
C GLU A 50 1.33 -14.62 -1.05
N PRO A 51 2.12 -15.06 -0.08
CA PRO A 51 3.35 -14.45 0.47
C PRO A 51 4.64 -14.85 -0.26
N ASP A 52 4.60 -15.75 -1.26
CA ASP A 52 5.76 -16.25 -2.02
C ASP A 52 6.10 -15.31 -3.18
N ILE A 53 6.58 -14.13 -2.85
CA ILE A 53 6.81 -13.05 -3.80
C ILE A 53 8.06 -13.28 -4.68
N ASP A 54 8.04 -12.75 -5.91
CA ASP A 54 9.17 -12.87 -6.83
C ASP A 54 10.39 -12.09 -6.32
N ARG A 55 11.46 -12.83 -6.02
CA ARG A 55 12.72 -12.28 -5.49
C ARG A 55 13.43 -11.34 -6.47
N ARG A 56 13.25 -11.53 -7.77
CA ARG A 56 13.83 -10.66 -8.80
C ARG A 56 13.17 -9.28 -8.75
N LEU A 57 11.83 -9.26 -8.65
CA LEU A 57 11.07 -8.02 -8.48
C LEU A 57 11.42 -7.33 -7.16
N LEU A 58 11.53 -8.10 -6.07
CA LEU A 58 11.90 -7.56 -4.78
C LEU A 58 13.28 -6.89 -4.81
N ALA A 59 14.27 -7.56 -5.39
CA ALA A 59 15.63 -7.04 -5.47
C ALA A 59 15.74 -5.76 -6.31
N GLY A 60 14.95 -5.66 -7.39
CA GLY A 60 14.96 -4.51 -8.30
C GLY A 60 14.10 -3.33 -7.85
N ALA A 61 13.24 -3.48 -6.86
CA ALA A 61 12.38 -2.41 -6.38
C ALA A 61 13.18 -1.29 -5.68
N ILE A 62 12.85 -0.03 -5.96
CA ILE A 62 13.40 1.10 -5.18
C ILE A 62 12.95 0.97 -3.73
N LEU A 63 11.65 0.78 -3.53
CA LEU A 63 11.03 0.50 -2.24
C LEU A 63 10.07 -0.68 -2.40
N ALA A 64 10.00 -1.51 -1.36
CA ALA A 64 9.20 -2.72 -1.31
C ALA A 64 8.57 -2.85 0.07
N THR A 65 7.25 -3.01 0.13
CA THR A 65 6.52 -3.16 1.39
C THR A 65 5.62 -4.39 1.37
N PRO A 66 5.30 -5.00 2.52
CA PRO A 66 4.56 -6.26 2.58
C PRO A 66 3.04 -6.05 2.59
N HIS A 67 2.48 -5.36 1.59
CA HIS A 67 1.06 -5.10 1.40
C HIS A 67 0.42 -4.36 2.59
N ILE A 68 0.99 -3.22 2.94
CA ILE A 68 0.61 -2.40 4.10
C ILE A 68 0.18 -0.97 3.74
N ALA A 69 0.13 -0.61 2.47
CA ALA A 69 -0.15 0.76 2.03
C ALA A 69 -1.46 1.34 2.61
N GLY A 70 -2.48 0.50 2.79
CA GLY A 70 -3.75 0.89 3.41
C GLY A 70 -3.82 0.68 4.93
N TYR A 71 -2.70 0.38 5.60
CA TYR A 71 -2.70 0.03 7.02
C TYR A 71 -2.49 1.26 7.90
N SER A 72 -3.58 1.99 8.15
CA SER A 72 -3.64 3.03 9.18
C SER A 72 -4.77 2.75 10.17
N ALA A 73 -4.65 3.25 11.39
CA ALA A 73 -5.67 3.06 12.42
C ALA A 73 -7.02 3.68 11.99
N GLN A 74 -6.98 4.93 11.52
CA GLN A 74 -8.17 5.65 11.07
C GLN A 74 -8.72 5.09 9.76
N GLY A 75 -7.87 4.70 8.80
CA GLY A 75 -8.31 4.09 7.55
C GLY A 75 -9.09 2.80 7.77
N LYS A 76 -8.62 1.93 8.69
CA LYS A 76 -9.35 0.71 9.07
C LYS A 76 -10.63 1.01 9.82
N ALA A 77 -10.61 1.97 10.75
CA ALA A 77 -11.80 2.41 11.47
C ALA A 77 -12.86 2.98 10.52
N ASN A 78 -12.46 3.85 9.59
CA ASN A 78 -13.34 4.43 8.57
C ASN A 78 -13.97 3.34 7.69
N ALA A 79 -13.18 2.40 7.18
CA ALA A 79 -13.69 1.30 6.36
C ALA A 79 -14.74 0.46 7.12
N THR A 80 -14.48 0.15 8.39
CA THR A 80 -15.42 -0.57 9.25
C THR A 80 -16.70 0.24 9.48
N ALA A 81 -16.57 1.53 9.83
CA ALA A 81 -17.73 2.41 10.06
C ALA A 81 -18.59 2.55 8.80
N MET A 82 -17.98 2.68 7.63
CA MET A 82 -18.69 2.73 6.34
C MET A 82 -19.47 1.44 6.06
N ALA A 83 -18.85 0.28 6.30
CA ALA A 83 -19.51 -1.02 6.12
C ALA A 83 -20.69 -1.19 7.09
N VAL A 84 -20.50 -0.90 8.39
CA VAL A 84 -21.56 -0.94 9.40
C VAL A 84 -22.69 0.01 9.04
N GLY A 85 -22.38 1.25 8.64
CA GLY A 85 -23.37 2.23 8.22
C GLY A 85 -24.17 1.80 6.98
N ALA A 86 -23.53 1.14 6.02
CA ALA A 86 -24.23 0.59 4.85
C ALA A 86 -25.22 -0.52 5.25
N VAL A 87 -24.81 -1.44 6.11
CA VAL A 87 -25.67 -2.51 6.65
C VAL A 87 -26.80 -1.92 7.51
N ALA A 88 -26.48 -0.97 8.38
CA ALA A 88 -27.47 -0.31 9.23
C ALA A 88 -28.59 0.35 8.40
N ARG A 89 -28.22 1.11 7.37
CA ARG A 89 -29.19 1.71 6.45
C ARG A 89 -30.01 0.67 5.70
N ARG A 90 -29.38 -0.41 5.23
CA ARG A 90 -30.09 -1.45 4.45
C ARG A 90 -31.12 -2.22 5.27
N PHE A 91 -30.87 -2.41 6.56
CA PHE A 91 -31.70 -3.23 7.46
C PHE A 91 -32.38 -2.43 8.56
N ALA A 92 -32.37 -1.11 8.51
CA ALA A 92 -32.94 -0.21 9.50
C ALA A 92 -32.47 -0.51 10.94
N LEU A 93 -31.16 -0.76 11.11
CA LEU A 93 -30.59 -1.04 12.43
C LEU A 93 -30.26 0.26 13.16
N PRO A 94 -30.35 0.30 14.50
CA PRO A 94 -30.06 1.49 15.32
C PRO A 94 -28.55 1.70 15.49
N LEU A 95 -27.80 1.76 14.39
CA LEU A 95 -26.34 1.92 14.34
C LEU A 95 -25.93 3.14 13.50
N GLU A 96 -26.83 4.13 13.38
CA GLU A 96 -26.51 5.36 12.66
C GLU A 96 -25.39 6.11 13.38
N GLY A 97 -24.36 6.51 12.60
CA GLY A 97 -23.20 7.21 13.16
C GLY A 97 -22.25 6.33 13.99
N TRP A 98 -22.46 5.00 14.03
CA TRP A 98 -21.55 4.12 14.76
C TRP A 98 -20.13 4.21 14.21
N TYR A 99 -19.16 4.28 15.13
CA TYR A 99 -17.74 4.31 14.82
C TYR A 99 -16.95 3.47 15.84
N PRO A 100 -15.94 2.70 15.44
CA PRO A 100 -15.15 1.93 16.39
C PRO A 100 -14.36 2.83 17.34
N ALA A 101 -14.09 2.33 18.55
CA ALA A 101 -13.31 3.04 19.57
C ALA A 101 -11.82 3.12 19.16
N VAL A 102 -11.50 4.04 18.28
CA VAL A 102 -10.13 4.35 17.84
C VAL A 102 -9.87 5.81 18.15
N ALA A 103 -8.66 6.11 18.66
CA ALA A 103 -8.27 7.49 18.89
C ALA A 103 -8.44 8.31 17.58
N PRO A 104 -9.09 9.46 17.63
CA PRO A 104 -9.22 10.31 16.45
C PRO A 104 -7.84 10.73 15.97
N SER A 105 -7.68 10.86 14.64
CA SER A 105 -6.49 11.52 14.10
C SER A 105 -6.48 12.97 14.59
N HIS A 106 -5.28 13.50 14.76
CA HIS A 106 -5.10 14.93 15.01
C HIS A 106 -4.57 15.56 13.72
N PRO A 107 -5.44 15.77 12.71
CA PRO A 107 -5.03 16.33 11.43
C PRO A 107 -4.50 17.74 11.62
N ARG A 108 -3.37 18.02 10.99
CA ARG A 108 -2.84 19.38 10.91
C ARG A 108 -2.47 19.70 9.46
N PRO A 109 -2.59 20.93 9.01
CA PRO A 109 -2.05 21.32 7.72
C PRO A 109 -0.54 21.01 7.69
N ILE A 110 -0.08 20.41 6.59
CA ILE A 110 1.33 20.13 6.34
C ILE A 110 1.74 20.93 5.11
N GLY A 111 2.71 21.82 5.27
CA GLY A 111 3.30 22.54 4.14
C GLY A 111 4.11 21.59 3.22
N TRP A 112 4.21 21.94 1.95
CA TRP A 112 4.98 21.14 0.98
C TRP A 112 6.46 21.02 1.35
N ASP A 113 7.02 22.02 1.99
CA ASP A 113 8.39 22.09 2.51
C ASP A 113 8.63 21.15 3.71
N GLU A 114 7.58 20.89 4.50
CA GLU A 114 7.63 20.00 5.67
C GLU A 114 7.23 18.54 5.35
N LEU A 115 6.61 18.30 4.19
CA LEU A 115 5.93 17.03 3.89
C LEU A 115 6.84 15.81 4.07
N ALA A 116 8.02 15.84 3.47
CA ALA A 116 8.96 14.71 3.52
C ALA A 116 9.46 14.44 4.95
N ALA A 117 9.79 15.49 5.70
CA ALA A 117 10.24 15.38 7.08
C ALA A 117 9.12 14.87 8.00
N THR A 118 7.90 15.36 7.82
CA THR A 118 6.73 14.95 8.62
C THR A 118 6.38 13.48 8.39
N ILE A 119 6.38 13.02 7.13
CA ILE A 119 6.14 11.62 6.79
C ILE A 119 7.26 10.75 7.36
N GLY A 120 8.51 11.10 7.12
CA GLY A 120 9.68 10.33 7.58
C GLY A 120 9.78 10.21 9.10
N ALA A 121 9.34 11.21 9.85
CA ALA A 121 9.31 11.17 11.31
C ALA A 121 8.28 10.17 11.89
N ARG A 122 7.27 9.81 11.11
CA ARG A 122 6.21 8.90 11.55
C ARG A 122 6.32 7.48 10.98
N TYR A 123 7.02 7.32 9.86
CA TYR A 123 7.14 6.04 9.20
C TYR A 123 8.41 5.96 8.35
N ASP A 124 9.31 5.06 8.73
CA ASP A 124 10.54 4.78 7.99
C ASP A 124 10.30 3.68 6.95
N ILE A 125 9.79 4.07 5.77
CA ILE A 125 9.54 3.16 4.66
C ILE A 125 10.83 2.51 4.13
N ALA A 126 11.97 3.18 4.27
CA ALA A 126 13.25 2.63 3.81
C ALA A 126 13.69 1.46 4.69
N ALA A 127 13.59 1.61 6.01
CA ALA A 127 13.88 0.52 6.95
C ALA A 127 12.93 -0.68 6.77
N GLU A 128 11.65 -0.43 6.50
CA GLU A 128 10.67 -1.47 6.19
C GLU A 128 11.04 -2.23 4.91
N SER A 129 11.35 -1.49 3.85
CA SER A 129 11.79 -2.04 2.57
C SER A 129 13.06 -2.88 2.71
N ASP A 130 14.05 -2.39 3.46
CA ASP A 130 15.29 -3.11 3.70
C ASP A 130 15.06 -4.39 4.50
N THR A 131 14.12 -4.36 5.45
CA THR A 131 13.74 -5.53 6.24
C THR A 131 13.09 -6.60 5.35
N LEU A 132 12.14 -6.23 4.50
CA LEU A 132 11.51 -7.15 3.57
C LEU A 132 12.52 -7.72 2.56
N LYS A 133 13.43 -6.90 2.03
CA LYS A 133 14.47 -7.35 1.10
C LYS A 133 15.44 -8.35 1.73
N ARG A 134 15.78 -8.16 3.00
CA ARG A 134 16.65 -9.09 3.74
C ARG A 134 15.95 -10.37 4.17
N HIS A 135 14.65 -10.29 4.47
CA HIS A 135 13.86 -11.37 5.04
C HIS A 135 12.54 -11.58 4.30
N PRO A 136 12.56 -11.84 3.00
CA PRO A 136 11.33 -11.97 2.21
C PRO A 136 10.50 -13.21 2.58
N GLU A 137 11.08 -14.22 3.23
CA GLU A 137 10.38 -15.37 3.81
C GLU A 137 9.48 -14.96 4.99
N ARG A 138 9.67 -13.77 5.53
CA ARG A 138 8.88 -13.20 6.62
C ARG A 138 7.76 -12.29 6.14
N PHE A 139 7.44 -12.28 4.84
CA PHE A 139 6.43 -11.40 4.25
C PHE A 139 5.13 -11.34 5.07
N GLU A 140 4.56 -12.50 5.34
CA GLU A 140 3.29 -12.58 6.08
C GLU A 140 3.45 -12.13 7.54
N ALA A 141 4.54 -12.48 8.20
CA ALA A 141 4.83 -12.05 9.57
C ALA A 141 5.02 -10.54 9.66
N LEU A 142 5.73 -9.93 8.70
CA LEU A 142 5.92 -8.48 8.61
C LEU A 142 4.59 -7.76 8.36
N ARG A 143 3.76 -8.28 7.47
CA ARG A 143 2.43 -7.75 7.18
C ARG A 143 1.50 -7.83 8.40
N ASN A 144 1.44 -8.98 9.06
CA ASN A 144 0.53 -9.21 10.19
C ASN A 144 0.99 -8.51 11.48
N GLY A 145 2.30 -8.35 11.65
CA GLY A 145 2.91 -7.65 12.79
C GLY A 145 3.04 -6.14 12.60
N TYR A 146 2.58 -5.58 11.48
CA TYR A 146 2.70 -4.16 11.21
C TYR A 146 1.89 -3.32 12.20
N SER A 147 2.56 -2.38 12.87
CA SER A 147 1.91 -1.39 13.74
C SER A 147 1.17 -0.37 12.88
N TYR A 148 -0.16 -0.27 13.06
CA TYR A 148 -0.95 0.69 12.30
C TYR A 148 -0.51 2.12 12.61
N ARG A 149 -0.03 2.81 11.58
CA ARG A 149 0.28 4.23 11.68
C ARG A 149 -0.99 5.05 11.82
N GLU A 150 -0.85 6.24 12.38
CA GLU A 150 -1.91 7.25 12.34
C GLU A 150 -1.91 7.97 10.98
N GLU A 151 -3.11 8.41 10.56
CA GLU A 151 -3.23 9.29 9.40
C GLU A 151 -2.63 10.68 9.69
N TYR A 152 -2.16 11.33 8.64
CA TYR A 152 -1.56 12.67 8.73
C TYR A 152 -2.59 13.79 8.68
N PHE A 153 -3.82 13.49 8.27
CA PHE A 153 -4.92 14.43 8.02
C PHE A 153 -6.28 13.83 8.36
#